data_e9b0aadf93a6db9a49f9fb3c0d163391
#
_entry.id   e9b0aadf93a6db9a49f9fb3c0d163391
#
_cell.length_a   1.000
_cell.length_b   1.000
_cell.length_c   1.000
_cell.angle_alpha   90.00
_cell.angle_beta   90.00
_cell.angle_gamma   90.00
#
_symmetry.space_group_name_H-M   'P 1'
#
loop_
_entity.id
_entity.type
_entity.pdbx_description
1 polymer ?
#
loop_
_entity_poly.entity_id
_entity_poly.type
_entity_poly.pdbx_seq_one_letter_code
_entity_poly.pdbx_strand_id
1 'polypeptide(L)'
;MEDDVNIQKNQIFTVKITDMGTDGEGIGHLEDSDALSGNGYTLFVKDAVLGDTVRAKVVKPKKGYAFARLEEVLEPSPDRVEPVCAYARQCGGCQLQAVSYEKQLAFKDRKVKNNLIRIGGFAPDFVEEIMEAPVGMEHPFHYRNKAQFPVGMDKNGRLIAGFYAGRTHTIIENRDCALGVAENKIVLDIVLDFCTEKKIPAYDETTGKGLLRHVLIRKGFSTGQIMVCLILNGSSFAAEQELADRLFEKVPGMTSFSVNSNTERTNVIMGSKTRTIRGKDRIEDTIGGLVFTISPQSFYQ
;
A
#
# COMPACT_ATOMS: atom_id res chain seq x y z
N MET A 1 -30.94 20.68 27.27
CA MET A 1 -29.55 21.01 26.92
C MET A 1 -28.89 19.68 26.69
N GLU A 2 -28.68 19.31 25.45
CA GLU A 2 -27.93 18.11 25.11
C GLU A 2 -26.48 18.38 25.50
N ASP A 3 -25.98 17.70 26.54
CA ASP A 3 -24.57 17.70 26.87
C ASP A 3 -23.84 17.02 25.70
N ASP A 4 -23.26 17.80 24.80
CA ASP A 4 -22.41 17.31 23.72
C ASP A 4 -21.23 16.57 24.35
N VAL A 5 -21.07 15.29 24.07
CA VAL A 5 -19.90 14.51 24.48
C VAL A 5 -18.66 15.19 23.94
N ASN A 6 -17.91 15.80 24.84
CA ASN A 6 -16.71 16.56 24.48
C ASN A 6 -15.48 15.65 24.36
N ILE A 7 -15.47 14.75 23.38
CA ILE A 7 -14.31 13.92 23.07
C ILE A 7 -13.20 14.79 22.48
N GLN A 8 -12.04 14.78 23.12
CA GLN A 8 -10.91 15.62 22.73
C GLN A 8 -9.78 14.79 22.10
N LYS A 9 -8.98 15.47 21.27
CA LYS A 9 -7.75 14.87 20.73
C LYS A 9 -6.82 14.44 21.87
N ASN A 10 -6.15 13.29 21.68
CA ASN A 10 -5.23 12.65 22.63
C ASN A 10 -5.89 11.95 23.83
N GLN A 11 -7.20 12.01 24.02
CA GLN A 11 -7.86 11.13 24.99
C GLN A 11 -7.68 9.66 24.62
N ILE A 12 -7.62 8.82 25.64
CA ILE A 12 -7.44 7.36 25.48
C ILE A 12 -8.66 6.68 26.11
N PHE A 13 -9.24 5.76 25.35
CA PHE A 13 -10.38 4.96 25.78
C PHE A 13 -10.08 3.47 25.64
N THR A 14 -10.60 2.69 26.55
CA THR A 14 -10.70 1.23 26.39
C THR A 14 -11.96 0.92 25.63
N VAL A 15 -11.85 0.19 24.52
CA VAL A 15 -13.00 -0.12 23.69
C VAL A 15 -12.90 -1.53 23.12
N LYS A 16 -14.05 -2.23 23.08
CA LYS A 16 -14.22 -3.50 22.38
C LYS A 16 -14.48 -3.23 20.90
N ILE A 17 -13.74 -3.89 20.02
CA ILE A 17 -13.95 -3.79 18.58
C ILE A 17 -15.04 -4.78 18.18
N THR A 18 -16.16 -4.25 17.73
CA THR A 18 -17.39 -5.02 17.41
C THR A 18 -17.69 -5.11 15.93
N ASP A 19 -17.04 -4.29 15.10
CA ASP A 19 -17.18 -4.34 13.63
C ASP A 19 -15.89 -3.83 12.96
N MET A 20 -15.86 -3.86 11.62
CA MET A 20 -14.79 -3.34 10.78
C MET A 20 -15.32 -2.39 9.72
N GLY A 21 -14.69 -1.24 9.61
CA GLY A 21 -14.99 -0.23 8.60
C GLY A 21 -14.52 -0.62 7.19
N THR A 22 -14.95 0.14 6.21
CA THR A 22 -14.66 -0.14 4.78
C THR A 22 -13.19 -0.08 4.42
N ASP A 23 -12.39 0.68 5.18
CA ASP A 23 -10.96 0.82 4.97
C ASP A 23 -10.13 -0.12 5.87
N GLY A 24 -10.81 -1.05 6.58
CA GLY A 24 -10.17 -2.07 7.42
C GLY A 24 -9.84 -1.60 8.83
N GLU A 25 -10.30 -0.43 9.26
CA GLU A 25 -10.24 0.01 10.66
C GLU A 25 -11.24 -0.74 11.54
N GLY A 26 -10.87 -1.03 12.78
CA GLY A 26 -11.79 -1.57 13.77
C GLY A 26 -12.81 -0.51 14.20
N ILE A 27 -14.05 -0.92 14.40
CA ILE A 27 -15.14 -0.08 14.91
C ILE A 27 -15.50 -0.55 16.31
N GLY A 28 -15.51 0.38 17.26
CA GLY A 28 -16.01 0.16 18.60
C GLY A 28 -16.86 1.32 19.07
N HIS A 29 -17.68 1.09 20.10
CA HIS A 29 -18.56 2.08 20.66
C HIS A 29 -18.21 2.32 22.12
N LEU A 30 -18.14 3.60 22.53
CA LEU A 30 -18.04 3.95 23.94
C LEU A 30 -19.43 3.81 24.55
N GLU A 31 -19.51 3.14 25.71
CA GLU A 31 -20.76 2.95 26.43
C GLU A 31 -21.27 4.25 27.05
N ASP A 32 -22.56 4.33 27.38
CA ASP A 32 -23.25 5.55 27.83
C ASP A 32 -22.71 6.21 29.11
N SER A 33 -21.87 5.53 29.89
CA SER A 33 -21.18 6.14 31.03
C SER A 33 -20.15 7.21 30.61
N ASP A 34 -19.71 7.16 29.34
CA ASP A 34 -18.70 8.05 28.76
C ASP A 34 -19.25 8.94 27.63
N ALA A 35 -20.52 8.75 27.22
CA ALA A 35 -21.13 9.44 26.09
C ALA A 35 -22.67 9.49 26.16
N LEU A 36 -23.21 10.67 26.13
CA LEU A 36 -24.61 11.04 26.36
C LEU A 36 -25.55 10.93 25.14
N SER A 37 -25.63 9.82 24.46
CA SER A 37 -26.74 9.60 23.51
C SER A 37 -26.87 8.11 23.12
N GLY A 38 -28.04 7.55 23.24
CA GLY A 38 -28.46 6.15 23.18
C GLY A 38 -27.97 5.22 22.08
N ASN A 39 -26.92 5.57 21.35
CA ASN A 39 -26.21 4.70 20.38
C ASN A 39 -24.69 4.67 20.59
N GLY A 40 -24.17 5.20 21.70
CA GLY A 40 -22.74 5.27 21.98
C GLY A 40 -21.95 6.15 20.99
N TYR A 41 -20.80 6.65 21.41
CA TYR A 41 -19.91 7.39 20.52
C TYR A 41 -18.97 6.44 19.77
N THR A 42 -18.96 6.50 18.43
CA THR A 42 -18.22 5.55 17.59
C THR A 42 -16.74 5.90 17.47
N LEU A 43 -15.88 4.93 17.70
CA LEU A 43 -14.44 5.03 17.43
C LEU A 43 -14.05 4.17 16.23
N PHE A 44 -13.41 4.78 15.24
CA PHE A 44 -12.72 4.11 14.15
C PHE A 44 -11.25 3.97 14.50
N VAL A 45 -10.82 2.77 14.85
CA VAL A 45 -9.49 2.50 15.41
C VAL A 45 -8.61 1.84 14.36
N LYS A 46 -7.64 2.59 13.83
CA LYS A 46 -6.66 2.04 12.90
C LYS A 46 -5.83 0.93 13.57
N ASP A 47 -5.57 -0.15 12.84
CA ASP A 47 -4.79 -1.34 13.23
C ASP A 47 -5.46 -2.22 14.32
N ALA A 48 -6.71 -1.94 14.71
CA ALA A 48 -7.49 -2.82 15.58
C ALA A 48 -8.25 -3.87 14.76
N VAL A 49 -8.36 -5.08 15.31
CA VAL A 49 -9.00 -6.25 14.68
C VAL A 49 -10.35 -6.50 15.33
N LEU A 50 -11.33 -6.95 14.55
CA LEU A 50 -12.63 -7.38 15.07
C LEU A 50 -12.44 -8.39 16.20
N GLY A 51 -13.03 -8.11 17.37
CA GLY A 51 -12.94 -8.95 18.56
C GLY A 51 -11.84 -8.54 19.56
N ASP A 52 -10.94 -7.62 19.19
CA ASP A 52 -10.00 -7.07 20.18
C ASP A 52 -10.69 -6.25 21.27
N THR A 53 -10.11 -6.22 22.46
CA THR A 53 -10.29 -5.14 23.44
C THR A 53 -9.01 -4.31 23.45
N VAL A 54 -9.12 -3.01 23.18
CA VAL A 54 -7.96 -2.15 22.95
C VAL A 54 -7.98 -0.84 23.73
N ARG A 55 -6.81 -0.29 24.00
CA ARG A 55 -6.64 1.13 24.33
C ARG A 55 -6.45 1.91 23.04
N ALA A 56 -7.38 2.81 22.76
CA ALA A 56 -7.41 3.61 21.55
C ALA A 56 -7.25 5.10 21.88
N LYS A 57 -6.29 5.75 21.21
CA LYS A 57 -6.02 7.19 21.37
C LYS A 57 -6.68 7.98 20.27
N VAL A 58 -7.52 8.93 20.63
CA VAL A 58 -8.21 9.82 19.70
C VAL A 58 -7.21 10.68 18.94
N VAL A 59 -7.28 10.63 17.61
CA VAL A 59 -6.47 11.44 16.69
C VAL A 59 -7.28 12.61 16.14
N LYS A 60 -8.54 12.35 15.77
CA LYS A 60 -9.42 13.35 15.15
C LYS A 60 -10.87 13.17 15.62
N PRO A 61 -11.34 13.97 16.60
CA PRO A 61 -12.73 13.94 17.03
C PRO A 61 -13.65 14.60 15.99
N LYS A 62 -14.90 14.13 15.92
CA LYS A 62 -16.03 14.64 15.14
C LYS A 62 -17.30 14.63 15.99
N LYS A 63 -18.41 15.21 15.50
CA LYS A 63 -19.69 15.32 16.24
C LYS A 63 -20.30 13.95 16.43
N GLY A 64 -20.07 12.88 16.48
CA GLY A 64 -20.73 11.57 16.68
C GLY A 64 -19.77 10.40 16.53
N TYR A 65 -18.53 10.69 16.19
CA TYR A 65 -17.50 9.67 16.07
C TYR A 65 -16.10 10.26 16.14
N ALA A 66 -15.09 9.43 16.35
CA ALA A 66 -13.69 9.85 16.21
C ALA A 66 -12.86 8.83 15.44
N PHE A 67 -11.82 9.32 14.78
CA PHE A 67 -10.71 8.48 14.35
C PHE A 67 -9.70 8.37 15.49
N ALA A 68 -9.30 7.14 15.78
CA ALA A 68 -8.34 6.80 16.81
C ALA A 68 -7.24 5.88 16.24
N ARG A 69 -6.15 5.78 16.96
CA ARG A 69 -5.09 4.84 16.69
C ARG A 69 -4.96 3.84 17.82
N LEU A 70 -4.58 2.63 17.49
CA LEU A 70 -4.27 1.60 18.47
C LEU A 70 -3.02 2.00 19.27
N GLU A 71 -3.16 2.12 20.60
CA GLU A 71 -2.02 2.26 21.52
C GLU A 71 -1.59 0.89 22.04
N GLU A 72 -2.55 0.07 22.51
CA GLU A 72 -2.30 -1.21 23.14
C GLU A 72 -3.46 -2.19 22.88
N VAL A 73 -3.16 -3.46 22.68
CA VAL A 73 -4.14 -4.55 22.67
C VAL A 73 -4.17 -5.14 24.08
N LEU A 74 -5.30 -5.02 24.76
CA LEU A 74 -5.51 -5.55 26.13
C LEU A 74 -5.91 -7.04 26.06
N GLU A 75 -6.86 -7.34 25.20
CA GLU A 75 -7.32 -8.71 24.94
C GLU A 75 -7.35 -8.91 23.42
N PRO A 76 -6.44 -9.73 22.88
CA PRO A 76 -6.40 -9.96 21.44
C PRO A 76 -7.59 -10.81 20.96
N SER A 77 -8.09 -10.48 19.78
CA SER A 77 -9.01 -11.35 19.05
C SER A 77 -8.33 -12.68 18.70
N PRO A 78 -9.06 -13.81 18.68
CA PRO A 78 -8.54 -15.08 18.17
C PRO A 78 -8.15 -15.00 16.67
N ASP A 79 -8.67 -14.02 15.95
CA ASP A 79 -8.39 -13.79 14.54
C ASP A 79 -7.23 -12.82 14.30
N ARG A 80 -6.64 -12.27 15.38
CA ARG A 80 -5.44 -11.44 15.30
C ARG A 80 -4.21 -12.29 15.06
N VAL A 81 -3.40 -11.87 14.07
CA VAL A 81 -2.11 -12.48 13.76
C VAL A 81 -1.00 -11.44 13.76
N GLU A 82 0.24 -11.87 13.95
CA GLU A 82 1.40 -10.99 13.77
C GLU A 82 1.58 -10.70 12.27
N PRO A 83 1.63 -9.42 11.85
CA PRO A 83 1.86 -9.07 10.46
C PRO A 83 3.20 -9.60 9.94
N VAL A 84 3.21 -10.21 8.77
CA VAL A 84 4.44 -10.67 8.10
C VAL A 84 5.38 -9.51 7.78
N CYS A 85 4.83 -8.33 7.46
CA CYS A 85 5.61 -7.14 7.16
C CYS A 85 5.85 -6.30 8.42
N ALA A 86 7.12 -6.10 8.79
CA ALA A 86 7.51 -5.27 9.93
C ALA A 86 7.03 -3.81 9.83
N TYR A 87 6.69 -3.34 8.64
CA TYR A 87 6.22 -1.97 8.38
C TYR A 87 4.70 -1.86 8.27
N ALA A 88 3.92 -2.92 8.53
CA ALA A 88 2.47 -2.96 8.28
C ALA A 88 1.70 -1.83 8.96
N ARG A 89 2.10 -1.41 10.18
CA ARG A 89 1.46 -0.31 10.92
C ARG A 89 1.87 1.09 10.42
N GLN A 90 3.04 1.22 9.80
CA GLN A 90 3.61 2.50 9.36
C GLN A 90 3.30 2.77 7.89
N CYS A 91 3.43 1.75 7.05
CA CYS A 91 3.20 1.81 5.62
C CYS A 91 1.70 2.00 5.30
N GLY A 92 1.39 2.86 4.33
CA GLY A 92 0.02 3.09 3.86
C GLY A 92 -0.53 2.00 2.92
N GLY A 93 0.28 0.99 2.57
CA GLY A 93 -0.07 0.01 1.54
C GLY A 93 -0.98 -1.13 2.00
N CYS A 94 -0.94 -1.50 3.29
CA CYS A 94 -1.70 -2.63 3.84
C CYS A 94 -2.52 -2.20 5.05
N GLN A 95 -3.76 -2.70 5.15
CA GLN A 95 -4.68 -2.41 6.25
C GLN A 95 -5.06 -3.64 7.07
N LEU A 96 -4.96 -4.85 6.50
CA LEU A 96 -5.52 -6.07 7.09
C LEU A 96 -4.47 -7.12 7.48
N GLN A 97 -3.17 -6.81 7.48
CA GLN A 97 -2.14 -7.83 7.77
C GLN A 97 -2.18 -8.37 9.20
N ALA A 98 -2.81 -7.66 10.14
CA ALA A 98 -3.01 -8.14 11.50
C ALA A 98 -4.23 -9.08 11.66
N VAL A 99 -4.96 -9.34 10.57
CA VAL A 99 -6.12 -10.24 10.53
C VAL A 99 -5.73 -11.53 9.83
N SER A 100 -6.15 -12.69 10.35
CA SER A 100 -5.95 -13.98 9.70
C SER A 100 -6.52 -13.99 8.28
N TYR A 101 -5.89 -14.68 7.34
CA TYR A 101 -6.29 -14.60 5.93
C TYR A 101 -7.72 -15.10 5.69
N GLU A 102 -8.13 -16.14 6.40
CA GLU A 102 -9.51 -16.62 6.37
C GLU A 102 -10.51 -15.51 6.74
N LYS A 103 -10.21 -14.74 7.80
CA LYS A 103 -11.07 -13.63 8.23
C LYS A 103 -10.98 -12.41 7.31
N GLN A 104 -9.86 -12.22 6.62
CA GLN A 104 -9.80 -11.23 5.54
C GLN A 104 -10.76 -11.57 4.40
N LEU A 105 -10.88 -12.85 4.03
CA LEU A 105 -11.84 -13.30 3.01
C LEU A 105 -13.28 -13.11 3.48
N ALA A 106 -13.59 -13.52 4.72
CA ALA A 106 -14.92 -13.31 5.31
C ALA A 106 -15.30 -11.81 5.42
N PHE A 107 -14.33 -10.94 5.74
CA PHE A 107 -14.55 -9.49 5.74
C PHE A 107 -14.88 -8.96 4.35
N LYS A 108 -14.16 -9.41 3.33
CA LYS A 108 -14.38 -8.98 1.93
C LYS A 108 -15.73 -9.47 1.41
N ASP A 109 -16.10 -10.71 1.70
CA ASP A 109 -17.41 -11.27 1.38
C ASP A 109 -18.53 -10.43 1.98
N ARG A 110 -18.50 -10.25 3.31
CA ARG A 110 -19.46 -9.42 4.03
C ARG A 110 -19.56 -8.00 3.51
N LYS A 111 -18.44 -7.39 3.15
CA LYS A 111 -18.40 -6.03 2.57
C LYS A 111 -19.17 -5.96 1.25
N VAL A 112 -18.98 -6.94 0.36
CA VAL A 112 -19.70 -6.99 -0.94
C VAL A 112 -21.18 -7.21 -0.70
N LYS A 113 -21.56 -8.18 0.12
CA LYS A 113 -22.96 -8.44 0.49
C LYS A 113 -23.65 -7.22 1.07
N ASN A 114 -23.03 -6.56 2.05
CA ASN A 114 -23.56 -5.35 2.65
C ASN A 114 -23.74 -4.21 1.65
N ASN A 115 -22.81 -4.04 0.70
CA ASN A 115 -22.95 -3.03 -0.33
C ASN A 115 -24.10 -3.32 -1.30
N LEU A 116 -24.28 -4.58 -1.71
CA LEU A 116 -25.40 -4.99 -2.54
C LEU A 116 -26.74 -4.76 -1.83
N ILE A 117 -26.84 -5.10 -0.57
CA ILE A 117 -28.08 -4.95 0.23
C ILE A 117 -28.35 -3.47 0.54
N ARG A 118 -27.38 -2.76 1.15
CA ARG A 118 -27.61 -1.42 1.72
C ARG A 118 -27.53 -0.30 0.69
N ILE A 119 -26.66 -0.45 -0.31
CA ILE A 119 -26.46 0.57 -1.36
C ILE A 119 -27.19 0.17 -2.62
N GLY A 120 -27.08 -1.10 -3.03
CA GLY A 120 -27.75 -1.64 -4.22
C GLY A 120 -29.24 -1.85 -4.06
N GLY A 121 -29.74 -1.94 -2.81
CA GLY A 121 -31.16 -2.17 -2.51
C GLY A 121 -31.68 -3.57 -2.83
N PHE A 122 -30.77 -4.55 -3.02
CA PHE A 122 -31.15 -5.94 -3.26
C PHE A 122 -31.67 -6.59 -1.97
N ALA A 123 -32.61 -7.52 -2.11
CA ALA A 123 -33.12 -8.31 -0.99
C ALA A 123 -31.99 -9.19 -0.40
N PRO A 124 -31.86 -9.31 0.94
CA PRO A 124 -30.82 -10.14 1.58
C PRO A 124 -30.82 -11.58 1.09
N ASP A 125 -31.98 -12.22 1.00
CA ASP A 125 -32.10 -13.63 0.57
C ASP A 125 -31.62 -13.81 -0.88
N PHE A 126 -31.92 -12.85 -1.76
CA PHE A 126 -31.44 -12.87 -3.14
C PHE A 126 -29.90 -12.75 -3.19
N VAL A 127 -29.31 -11.88 -2.36
CA VAL A 127 -27.85 -11.71 -2.31
C VAL A 127 -27.18 -12.99 -1.80
N GLU A 128 -27.73 -13.64 -0.76
CA GLU A 128 -27.20 -14.92 -0.27
C GLU A 128 -27.30 -16.04 -1.31
N GLU A 129 -28.37 -16.06 -2.13
CA GLU A 129 -28.56 -17.05 -3.18
C GLU A 129 -27.53 -16.93 -4.32
N ILE A 130 -27.19 -15.70 -4.72
CA ILE A 130 -26.31 -15.44 -5.88
C ILE A 130 -24.84 -15.32 -5.55
N MET A 131 -24.51 -15.05 -4.27
CA MET A 131 -23.11 -14.82 -3.86
C MET A 131 -22.41 -16.15 -3.58
N GLU A 132 -21.37 -16.41 -4.36
CA GLU A 132 -20.44 -17.49 -4.10
C GLU A 132 -19.37 -17.08 -3.08
N ALA A 133 -18.73 -18.06 -2.44
CA ALA A 133 -17.62 -17.81 -1.55
C ALA A 133 -16.46 -17.12 -2.30
N PRO A 134 -15.75 -16.17 -1.65
CA PRO A 134 -14.61 -15.52 -2.28
C PRO A 134 -13.51 -16.53 -2.68
N VAL A 135 -13.00 -16.41 -3.88
CA VAL A 135 -11.82 -17.18 -4.29
C VAL A 135 -10.60 -16.61 -3.59
N GLY A 136 -10.03 -17.39 -2.68
CA GLY A 136 -8.82 -17.05 -1.94
C GLY A 136 -7.54 -17.45 -2.69
N MET A 137 -6.42 -16.89 -2.24
CA MET A 137 -5.08 -17.28 -2.68
C MET A 137 -4.52 -18.33 -1.72
N GLU A 138 -3.83 -19.35 -2.23
CA GLU A 138 -3.10 -20.31 -1.43
C GLU A 138 -1.92 -19.63 -0.71
N HIS A 139 -1.21 -18.73 -1.41
CA HIS A 139 -0.11 -17.93 -0.89
C HIS A 139 -0.40 -16.44 -1.07
N PRO A 140 -1.00 -15.75 -0.05
CA PRO A 140 -1.44 -14.36 -0.18
C PRO A 140 -0.31 -13.32 -0.02
N PHE A 141 0.92 -13.72 -0.32
CA PHE A 141 2.12 -12.89 -0.33
C PHE A 141 2.86 -13.03 -1.65
N HIS A 142 3.76 -12.09 -1.96
CA HIS A 142 4.59 -12.07 -3.17
C HIS A 142 3.82 -12.15 -4.49
N TYR A 143 2.53 -11.77 -4.49
CA TYR A 143 1.65 -11.85 -5.66
C TYR A 143 1.65 -10.58 -6.52
N ARG A 144 2.15 -9.47 -5.98
CA ARG A 144 2.06 -8.18 -6.67
C ARG A 144 3.16 -8.06 -7.73
N ASN A 145 2.74 -8.11 -9.00
CA ASN A 145 3.63 -8.09 -10.16
C ASN A 145 4.08 -6.69 -10.59
N LYS A 146 3.55 -5.64 -9.95
CA LYS A 146 3.90 -4.24 -10.20
C LYS A 146 4.15 -3.52 -8.91
N ALA A 147 5.27 -2.81 -8.82
CA ALA A 147 5.56 -1.90 -7.72
C ALA A 147 6.13 -0.57 -8.24
N GLN A 148 5.71 0.54 -7.63
CA GLN A 148 6.21 1.88 -7.90
C GLN A 148 6.75 2.44 -6.59
N PHE A 149 8.07 2.51 -6.48
CA PHE A 149 8.75 2.94 -5.27
C PHE A 149 9.14 4.42 -5.39
N PRO A 150 8.54 5.33 -4.60
CA PRO A 150 9.08 6.66 -4.43
C PRO A 150 10.51 6.58 -3.88
N VAL A 151 11.37 7.46 -4.39
CA VAL A 151 12.75 7.62 -3.92
C VAL A 151 12.89 8.97 -3.25
N GLY A 152 13.53 8.99 -2.11
CA GLY A 152 13.75 10.21 -1.34
C GLY A 152 15.05 10.16 -0.55
N MET A 153 15.21 11.12 0.35
CA MET A 153 16.34 11.19 1.28
C MET A 153 15.83 10.97 2.71
N ASP A 154 16.54 10.18 3.49
CA ASP A 154 16.29 10.13 4.92
C ASP A 154 16.87 11.37 5.64
N LYS A 155 16.62 11.47 6.95
CA LYS A 155 17.14 12.58 7.79
C LYS A 155 18.67 12.69 7.84
N ASN A 156 19.39 11.66 7.43
CA ASN A 156 20.85 11.61 7.41
C ASN A 156 21.42 11.91 6.00
N GLY A 157 20.55 12.21 5.03
CA GLY A 157 20.96 12.45 3.66
C GLY A 157 21.27 11.19 2.85
N ARG A 158 20.78 10.00 3.29
CA ARG A 158 20.93 8.74 2.57
C ARG A 158 19.73 8.54 1.63
N LEU A 159 19.97 8.06 0.41
CA LEU A 159 18.92 7.66 -0.53
C LEU A 159 18.12 6.47 0.04
N ILE A 160 16.81 6.61 0.04
CA ILE A 160 15.87 5.57 0.45
C ILE A 160 14.79 5.37 -0.63
N ALA A 161 14.26 4.16 -0.70
CA ALA A 161 13.09 3.83 -1.49
C ALA A 161 12.12 2.98 -0.65
N GLY A 162 10.83 3.09 -0.92
CA GLY A 162 9.83 2.34 -0.17
C GLY A 162 8.42 2.74 -0.56
N PHE A 163 7.55 2.94 0.43
CA PHE A 163 6.16 3.35 0.20
C PHE A 163 5.81 4.52 1.12
N TYR A 164 4.81 5.29 0.74
CA TYR A 164 4.35 6.39 1.60
C TYR A 164 3.64 5.87 2.85
N ALA A 165 3.89 6.51 3.97
CA ALA A 165 3.07 6.37 5.16
C ALA A 165 1.64 6.85 4.86
N GLY A 166 0.66 6.20 5.48
CA GLY A 166 -0.74 6.47 5.19
C GLY A 166 -1.10 7.96 5.27
N ARG A 167 -1.70 8.50 4.21
CA ARG A 167 -2.16 9.90 4.09
C ARG A 167 -1.02 10.95 4.17
N THR A 168 0.21 10.56 3.86
CA THR A 168 1.37 11.46 3.82
C THR A 168 2.26 11.13 2.63
N HIS A 169 3.26 11.98 2.34
CA HIS A 169 4.35 11.73 1.39
C HIS A 169 5.66 11.35 2.10
N THR A 170 5.59 10.99 3.38
CA THR A 170 6.76 10.47 4.10
C THR A 170 7.05 9.04 3.64
N ILE A 171 8.24 8.81 3.12
CA ILE A 171 8.67 7.49 2.65
C ILE A 171 9.05 6.62 3.85
N ILE A 172 8.39 5.49 3.98
CA ILE A 172 8.81 4.38 4.85
C ILE A 172 9.74 3.51 4.02
N GLU A 173 11.02 3.47 4.38
CA GLU A 173 12.00 2.66 3.67
C GLU A 173 11.60 1.18 3.75
N ASN A 174 11.31 0.60 2.60
CA ASN A 174 10.93 -0.80 2.48
C ASN A 174 11.33 -1.31 1.09
N ARG A 175 12.47 -1.98 1.00
CA ARG A 175 12.97 -2.57 -0.24
C ARG A 175 12.48 -4.00 -0.44
N ASP A 176 12.00 -4.64 0.64
CA ASP A 176 11.55 -6.03 0.68
C ASP A 176 10.08 -6.10 1.14
N CYS A 177 9.18 -5.71 0.25
CA CYS A 177 7.75 -5.71 0.53
C CYS A 177 7.20 -7.13 0.45
N ALA A 178 6.57 -7.61 1.53
CA ALA A 178 5.98 -8.95 1.59
C ALA A 178 4.90 -9.23 0.51
N LEU A 179 4.33 -8.20 -0.12
CA LEU A 179 3.40 -8.39 -1.24
C LEU A 179 4.10 -8.41 -2.61
N GLY A 180 5.28 -7.82 -2.70
CA GLY A 180 6.04 -7.69 -3.94
C GLY A 180 6.87 -8.92 -4.28
N VAL A 181 7.36 -8.95 -5.51
CA VAL A 181 8.28 -10.00 -5.97
C VAL A 181 9.69 -9.81 -5.40
N ALA A 182 10.43 -10.90 -5.22
CA ALA A 182 11.77 -10.86 -4.61
C ALA A 182 12.78 -10.00 -5.40
N GLU A 183 12.61 -9.91 -6.70
CA GLU A 183 13.46 -9.09 -7.58
C GLU A 183 13.39 -7.60 -7.27
N ASN A 184 12.31 -7.13 -6.60
CA ASN A 184 12.20 -5.73 -6.19
C ASN A 184 13.39 -5.29 -5.33
N LYS A 185 13.77 -6.12 -4.36
CA LYS A 185 14.90 -5.82 -3.47
C LYS A 185 16.21 -5.74 -4.25
N ILE A 186 16.47 -6.69 -5.14
CA ILE A 186 17.68 -6.74 -5.96
C ILE A 186 17.80 -5.46 -6.82
N VAL A 187 16.70 -5.11 -7.51
CA VAL A 187 16.65 -3.91 -8.36
C VAL A 187 16.87 -2.64 -7.55
N LEU A 188 16.18 -2.51 -6.39
CA LEU A 188 16.30 -1.31 -5.56
C LEU A 188 17.70 -1.16 -4.98
N ASP A 189 18.33 -2.24 -4.52
CA ASP A 189 19.69 -2.20 -4.02
C ASP A 189 20.66 -1.72 -5.13
N ILE A 190 20.58 -2.28 -6.34
CA ILE A 190 21.42 -1.87 -7.47
C ILE A 190 21.21 -0.39 -7.83
N VAL A 191 19.95 0.04 -7.93
CA VAL A 191 19.61 1.42 -8.35
C VAL A 191 20.07 2.44 -7.30
N LEU A 192 19.80 2.19 -6.01
CA LEU A 192 20.13 3.13 -4.94
C LEU A 192 21.64 3.20 -4.70
N ASP A 193 22.35 2.08 -4.76
CA ASP A 193 23.82 2.03 -4.64
C ASP A 193 24.47 2.79 -5.82
N PHE A 194 23.97 2.56 -7.05
CA PHE A 194 24.44 3.26 -8.24
C PHE A 194 24.19 4.77 -8.14
N CYS A 195 22.99 5.19 -7.74
CA CYS A 195 22.65 6.59 -7.58
C CYS A 195 23.51 7.27 -6.50
N THR A 196 23.83 6.55 -5.43
CA THR A 196 24.73 7.04 -4.37
C THR A 196 26.14 7.21 -4.90
N GLU A 197 26.68 6.21 -5.61
CA GLU A 197 28.02 6.22 -6.22
C GLU A 197 28.17 7.38 -7.21
N LYS A 198 27.18 7.56 -8.09
CA LYS A 198 27.20 8.60 -9.13
C LYS A 198 26.67 9.96 -8.65
N LYS A 199 26.32 10.08 -7.37
CA LYS A 199 25.77 11.31 -6.76
C LYS A 199 24.51 11.82 -7.47
N ILE A 200 23.64 10.89 -7.92
CA ILE A 200 22.36 11.23 -8.55
C ILE A 200 21.35 11.54 -7.42
N PRO A 201 20.86 12.76 -7.30
CA PRO A 201 19.98 13.15 -6.20
C PRO A 201 18.55 12.63 -6.39
N ALA A 202 17.90 12.26 -5.28
CA ALA A 202 16.45 12.07 -5.28
C ALA A 202 15.74 13.40 -5.56
N TYR A 203 14.57 13.32 -6.18
CA TYR A 203 13.67 14.45 -6.36
C TYR A 203 13.00 14.82 -5.02
N ASP A 204 13.05 16.10 -4.70
CA ASP A 204 12.36 16.68 -3.54
C ASP A 204 11.11 17.43 -4.02
N GLU A 205 9.94 16.93 -3.64
CA GLU A 205 8.64 17.50 -4.02
C GLU A 205 8.44 18.93 -3.51
N THR A 206 9.05 19.29 -2.38
CA THR A 206 8.93 20.64 -1.78
C THR A 206 9.67 21.68 -2.60
N THR A 207 10.92 21.37 -2.95
CA THR A 207 11.78 22.30 -3.69
C THR A 207 11.66 22.17 -5.21
N GLY A 208 11.19 21.01 -5.68
CA GLY A 208 11.17 20.66 -7.11
C GLY A 208 12.56 20.38 -7.69
N LYS A 209 13.56 20.15 -6.85
CA LYS A 209 14.94 19.87 -7.24
C LYS A 209 15.24 18.37 -7.11
N GLY A 210 16.35 17.96 -7.73
CA GLY A 210 16.74 16.54 -7.77
C GLY A 210 16.23 15.85 -9.03
N LEU A 211 16.61 14.60 -9.23
CA LEU A 211 16.42 13.91 -10.49
C LEU A 211 15.55 12.65 -10.35
N LEU A 212 15.93 11.69 -9.51
CA LEU A 212 15.26 10.40 -9.41
C LEU A 212 13.99 10.52 -8.54
N ARG A 213 12.81 10.29 -9.16
CA ARG A 213 11.51 10.37 -8.49
C ARG A 213 11.02 9.01 -8.00
N HIS A 214 10.96 8.03 -8.91
CA HIS A 214 10.43 6.71 -8.61
C HIS A 214 11.20 5.62 -9.36
N VAL A 215 11.14 4.41 -8.83
CA VAL A 215 11.53 3.18 -9.51
C VAL A 215 10.27 2.34 -9.74
N LEU A 216 9.88 2.14 -10.99
CA LEU A 216 8.83 1.22 -11.38
C LEU A 216 9.45 -0.13 -11.72
N ILE A 217 8.93 -1.19 -11.11
CA ILE A 217 9.34 -2.57 -11.39
C ILE A 217 8.09 -3.37 -11.77
N ARG A 218 8.20 -4.18 -12.82
CA ARG A 218 7.16 -5.12 -13.26
C ARG A 218 7.75 -6.48 -13.53
N LYS A 219 6.96 -7.52 -13.26
CA LYS A 219 7.30 -8.93 -13.54
C LYS A 219 6.15 -9.60 -14.28
N GLY A 220 6.47 -10.30 -15.36
CA GLY A 220 5.59 -11.31 -15.93
C GLY A 220 5.77 -12.62 -15.15
N PHE A 221 4.72 -13.09 -14.47
CA PHE A 221 4.84 -14.29 -13.64
C PHE A 221 5.06 -15.56 -14.46
N SER A 222 4.35 -15.70 -15.60
CA SER A 222 4.47 -16.86 -16.46
C SER A 222 5.79 -16.88 -17.25
N THR A 223 6.31 -15.70 -17.61
CA THR A 223 7.50 -15.57 -18.47
C THR A 223 8.78 -15.34 -17.69
N GLY A 224 8.68 -14.90 -16.43
CA GLY A 224 9.82 -14.47 -15.62
C GLY A 224 10.46 -13.15 -16.06
N GLN A 225 9.90 -12.46 -17.07
CA GLN A 225 10.46 -11.23 -17.61
C GLN A 225 10.33 -10.07 -16.61
N ILE A 226 11.43 -9.33 -16.41
CA ILE A 226 11.48 -8.15 -15.53
C ILE A 226 11.62 -6.88 -16.35
N MET A 227 10.83 -5.87 -16.01
CA MET A 227 10.94 -4.51 -16.52
C MET A 227 11.26 -3.56 -15.38
N VAL A 228 12.23 -2.69 -15.58
CA VAL A 228 12.56 -1.56 -14.71
C VAL A 228 12.41 -0.26 -15.48
N CYS A 229 11.69 0.70 -14.91
CA CYS A 229 11.58 2.05 -15.46
C CYS A 229 11.90 3.08 -14.37
N LEU A 230 12.91 3.92 -14.58
CA LEU A 230 13.19 5.05 -13.69
C LEU A 230 12.35 6.25 -14.12
N ILE A 231 11.66 6.86 -13.16
CA ILE A 231 10.91 8.09 -13.37
C ILE A 231 11.78 9.25 -12.91
N LEU A 232 12.09 10.16 -13.84
CA LEU A 232 13.02 11.24 -13.63
C LEU A 232 12.34 12.62 -13.74
N ASN A 233 12.80 13.56 -12.92
CA ASN A 233 12.58 14.99 -13.12
C ASN A 233 13.60 15.52 -14.16
N GLY A 234 13.53 14.96 -15.36
CA GLY A 234 14.43 15.19 -16.47
C GLY A 234 14.30 14.14 -17.54
N SER A 235 15.13 14.15 -18.57
CA SER A 235 15.05 13.20 -19.69
C SER A 235 16.15 12.14 -19.69
N SER A 236 17.22 12.35 -18.93
CA SER A 236 18.41 11.49 -18.91
C SER A 236 19.27 11.72 -17.66
N PHE A 237 20.22 10.84 -17.42
CA PHE A 237 21.28 11.00 -16.42
C PHE A 237 22.61 10.43 -16.94
N ALA A 238 23.70 10.84 -16.33
CA ALA A 238 25.02 10.33 -16.70
C ALA A 238 25.14 8.84 -16.39
N ALA A 239 25.80 8.09 -17.27
CA ALA A 239 26.08 6.67 -17.11
C ALA A 239 24.83 5.73 -17.09
N GLU A 240 23.75 6.09 -17.80
CA GLU A 240 22.55 5.24 -17.95
C GLU A 240 22.88 3.83 -18.43
N GLN A 241 23.82 3.71 -19.37
CA GLN A 241 24.22 2.43 -19.93
C GLN A 241 24.93 1.56 -18.89
N GLU A 242 25.75 2.15 -18.02
CA GLU A 242 26.41 1.43 -16.93
C GLU A 242 25.38 0.85 -15.92
N LEU A 243 24.32 1.62 -15.59
CA LEU A 243 23.24 1.09 -14.76
C LEU A 243 22.49 -0.04 -15.49
N ALA A 244 22.24 0.13 -16.79
CA ALA A 244 21.62 -0.91 -17.60
C ALA A 244 22.43 -2.20 -17.57
N ASP A 245 23.76 -2.11 -17.70
CA ASP A 245 24.66 -3.26 -17.67
C ASP A 245 24.58 -3.97 -16.32
N ARG A 246 24.65 -3.22 -15.21
CA ARG A 246 24.52 -3.78 -13.83
C ARG A 246 23.16 -4.49 -13.61
N LEU A 247 22.06 -3.92 -14.11
CA LEU A 247 20.72 -4.52 -13.98
C LEU A 247 20.62 -5.81 -14.81
N PHE A 248 21.08 -5.80 -16.07
CA PHE A 248 21.03 -6.98 -16.94
C PHE A 248 21.95 -8.12 -16.50
N GLU A 249 23.06 -7.81 -15.80
CA GLU A 249 23.98 -8.79 -15.23
C GLU A 249 23.41 -9.44 -13.95
N LYS A 250 22.77 -8.64 -13.07
CA LYS A 250 22.48 -9.07 -11.70
C LYS A 250 21.02 -9.39 -11.42
N VAL A 251 20.08 -8.93 -12.25
CA VAL A 251 18.65 -9.18 -12.06
C VAL A 251 18.19 -10.35 -12.92
N PRO A 252 17.80 -11.49 -12.33
CA PRO A 252 17.28 -12.62 -13.09
C PRO A 252 16.03 -12.21 -13.89
N GLY A 253 15.96 -12.58 -15.15
CA GLY A 253 14.84 -12.27 -16.03
C GLY A 253 14.79 -10.81 -16.52
N MET A 254 15.84 -10.01 -16.30
CA MET A 254 15.88 -8.62 -16.76
C MET A 254 15.71 -8.53 -18.28
N THR A 255 14.65 -7.89 -18.74
CA THR A 255 14.23 -7.86 -20.14
C THR A 255 14.15 -6.45 -20.68
N SER A 256 13.74 -5.48 -19.86
CA SER A 256 13.49 -4.08 -20.27
C SER A 256 14.00 -3.10 -19.21
N PHE A 257 14.86 -2.18 -19.65
CA PHE A 257 15.23 -1.01 -18.85
C PHE A 257 14.92 0.27 -19.61
N SER A 258 14.17 1.16 -18.98
CA SER A 258 13.70 2.40 -19.57
C SER A 258 13.75 3.57 -18.58
N VAL A 259 13.65 4.77 -19.14
CA VAL A 259 13.52 6.04 -18.39
C VAL A 259 12.25 6.72 -18.84
N ASN A 260 11.46 7.20 -17.90
CA ASN A 260 10.28 8.03 -18.11
C ASN A 260 10.55 9.44 -17.58
N SER A 261 10.29 10.44 -18.44
CA SER A 261 10.46 11.85 -18.09
C SER A 261 9.18 12.41 -17.52
N ASN A 262 9.22 12.82 -16.25
CA ASN A 262 8.13 13.52 -15.57
C ASN A 262 8.69 14.75 -14.82
N THR A 263 8.58 15.92 -15.43
CA THR A 263 8.99 17.21 -14.86
C THR A 263 7.83 17.97 -14.22
N GLU A 264 6.61 17.42 -14.29
CA GLU A 264 5.41 18.03 -13.75
C GLU A 264 5.38 17.95 -12.21
N ARG A 265 4.86 19.01 -11.57
CA ARG A 265 4.61 19.04 -10.11
C ARG A 265 3.20 18.58 -9.79
N THR A 266 2.91 17.32 -10.11
CA THR A 266 1.60 16.69 -9.91
C THR A 266 1.75 15.37 -9.20
N ASN A 267 0.65 14.80 -8.72
CA ASN A 267 0.61 13.45 -8.13
C ASN A 267 0.68 12.33 -9.19
N VAL A 268 0.72 12.67 -10.48
CA VAL A 268 0.89 11.69 -11.55
C VAL A 268 2.33 11.22 -11.55
N ILE A 269 2.54 9.92 -11.40
CA ILE A 269 3.89 9.35 -11.27
C ILE A 269 4.62 9.39 -12.61
N MET A 270 3.97 8.96 -13.70
CA MET A 270 4.60 8.85 -15.02
C MET A 270 4.26 10.02 -15.92
N GLY A 271 5.26 10.57 -16.57
CA GLY A 271 5.08 11.51 -17.69
C GLY A 271 4.75 10.79 -19.00
N SER A 272 4.49 11.57 -20.04
CA SER A 272 4.08 11.05 -21.37
C SER A 272 5.21 10.43 -22.20
N LYS A 273 6.47 10.71 -21.87
CA LYS A 273 7.65 10.30 -22.67
C LYS A 273 8.43 9.22 -21.95
N THR A 274 8.52 8.04 -22.57
CA THR A 274 9.36 6.93 -22.11
C THR A 274 10.36 6.56 -23.18
N ARG A 275 11.60 6.30 -22.78
CA ARG A 275 12.71 5.93 -23.65
C ARG A 275 13.37 4.65 -23.12
N THR A 276 13.45 3.64 -23.98
CA THR A 276 14.17 2.39 -23.68
C THR A 276 15.68 2.64 -23.73
N ILE A 277 16.39 2.20 -22.71
CA ILE A 277 17.85 2.28 -22.62
C ILE A 277 18.48 0.97 -23.11
N ARG A 278 17.93 -0.16 -22.65
CA ARG A 278 18.41 -1.50 -23.02
C ARG A 278 17.30 -2.53 -23.00
N GLY A 279 17.41 -3.52 -23.87
CA GLY A 279 16.46 -4.63 -23.99
C GLY A 279 15.21 -4.24 -24.80
N LYS A 280 14.09 -4.89 -24.48
CA LYS A 280 12.80 -4.67 -25.14
C LYS A 280 12.11 -3.41 -24.57
N ASP A 281 11.25 -2.76 -25.34
CA ASP A 281 10.38 -1.67 -24.89
C ASP A 281 9.20 -2.16 -24.04
N ARG A 282 8.92 -3.47 -24.08
CA ARG A 282 7.81 -4.16 -23.41
C ARG A 282 8.27 -5.51 -22.86
N ILE A 283 7.54 -6.01 -21.87
CA ILE A 283 7.61 -7.40 -21.44
C ILE A 283 6.31 -8.11 -21.79
N GLU A 284 6.32 -9.43 -21.69
CA GLU A 284 5.16 -10.27 -21.95
C GLU A 284 4.80 -11.09 -20.72
N ASP A 285 3.52 -11.38 -20.57
CA ASP A 285 3.02 -12.37 -19.62
C ASP A 285 1.88 -13.16 -20.26
N THR A 286 1.53 -14.30 -19.69
CA THR A 286 0.50 -15.18 -20.24
C THR A 286 -0.58 -15.47 -19.21
N ILE A 287 -1.84 -15.29 -19.57
CA ILE A 287 -3.00 -15.59 -18.73
C ILE A 287 -4.01 -16.36 -19.59
N GLY A 288 -4.41 -17.56 -19.16
CA GLY A 288 -5.40 -18.38 -19.86
C GLY A 288 -5.01 -18.72 -21.31
N GLY A 289 -3.70 -18.87 -21.60
CA GLY A 289 -3.19 -19.13 -22.95
C GLY A 289 -3.08 -17.89 -23.85
N LEU A 290 -3.48 -16.70 -23.37
CA LEU A 290 -3.35 -15.45 -24.10
C LEU A 290 -2.09 -14.71 -23.66
N VAL A 291 -1.34 -14.17 -24.64
CA VAL A 291 -0.14 -13.36 -24.40
C VAL A 291 -0.51 -11.89 -24.24
N PHE A 292 -0.11 -11.30 -23.14
CA PHE A 292 -0.26 -9.87 -22.85
C PHE A 292 1.07 -9.16 -23.01
N THR A 293 1.09 -8.12 -23.82
CA THR A 293 2.25 -7.25 -24.02
C THR A 293 2.14 -6.04 -23.09
N ILE A 294 3.11 -5.85 -22.20
CA ILE A 294 3.07 -4.91 -21.10
C ILE A 294 4.14 -3.84 -21.27
N SER A 295 3.74 -2.58 -21.43
CA SER A 295 4.62 -1.41 -21.42
C SER A 295 4.79 -0.84 -20.00
N PRO A 296 5.73 0.09 -19.76
CA PRO A 296 5.81 0.79 -18.49
C PRO A 296 4.49 1.48 -18.08
N GLN A 297 3.70 1.94 -19.04
CA GLN A 297 2.45 2.67 -18.83
C GLN A 297 1.19 1.79 -18.81
N SER A 298 1.30 0.51 -19.15
CA SER A 298 0.16 -0.40 -19.15
C SER A 298 -0.48 -0.48 -17.77
N PHE A 299 -1.82 -0.54 -17.72
CA PHE A 299 -2.55 -0.93 -16.52
C PHE A 299 -2.60 -2.46 -16.46
N TYR A 300 -1.68 -3.04 -15.68
CA TYR A 300 -1.54 -4.48 -15.48
C TYR A 300 -1.01 -4.72 -14.07
N GLN A 301 -1.76 -5.46 -13.25
CA GLN A 301 -1.41 -5.85 -11.88
C GLN A 301 -2.05 -7.19 -11.53
#